data_85ac9b53d7703cd78fc726f0a44a65ee
#
_entry.id   85ac9b53d7703cd78fc726f0a44a65ee
#
_cell.length_a   1.000
_cell.length_b   1.000
_cell.length_c   1.000
_cell.angle_alpha   90.00
_cell.angle_beta   90.00
_cell.angle_gamma   90.00
#
_symmetry.space_group_name_H-M   'P 1'
#
loop_
_entity.id
_entity.type
_entity.pdbx_description
1 polymer ?
#
loop_
_entity_poly.entity_id
_entity_poly.type
_entity_poly.pdbx_seq_one_letter_code
_entity_poly.pdbx_strand_id
1 'polypeptide(L)'
;ESELLEYILRVKEALPDTPVGYVDAYYEFTNRPAIAEACDVILANCYPYWEGCHIDYALLYMKQMYYQAKQAAKGKKVIITETGWPSEGDPLGVAEPGYENALKYFINAQRWSQKEDIEMFYFSAFDEGWKVGTEGSVGAFWGLWDSTGKRKF
;
A
#
# COMPACT_ATOMS: atom_id res chain seq x y z
N GLU A 1 13.83 15.50 -5.52
CA GLU A 1 14.52 14.19 -5.53
C GLU A 1 15.85 14.26 -4.80
N SER A 2 16.72 15.27 -5.07
CA SER A 2 18.04 15.41 -4.44
C SER A 2 17.96 15.52 -2.92
N GLU A 3 17.03 16.29 -2.38
CA GLU A 3 16.84 16.45 -0.94
C GLU A 3 16.40 15.13 -0.26
N LEU A 4 15.51 14.37 -0.91
CA LEU A 4 15.09 13.06 -0.41
C LEU A 4 16.26 12.05 -0.39
N LEU A 5 17.09 12.05 -1.45
CA LEU A 5 18.31 11.25 -1.49
C LEU A 5 19.26 11.59 -0.33
N GLU A 6 19.46 12.89 -0.07
CA GLU A 6 20.29 13.33 1.06
C GLU A 6 19.75 12.80 2.39
N TYR A 7 18.43 12.87 2.63
CA TYR A 7 17.83 12.33 3.85
C TYR A 7 18.02 10.82 3.98
N ILE A 8 17.81 10.05 2.91
CA ILE A 8 18.01 8.59 2.93
C ILE A 8 19.48 8.28 3.28
N LEU A 9 20.44 8.93 2.63
CA LEU A 9 21.86 8.69 2.88
C LEU A 9 22.28 9.06 4.31
N ARG A 10 21.79 10.19 4.83
CA ARG A 10 22.05 10.60 6.22
C ARG A 10 21.49 9.61 7.24
N VAL A 11 20.29 9.06 6.99
CA VAL A 11 19.71 8.05 7.89
C VAL A 11 20.54 6.76 7.84
N LYS A 12 20.98 6.33 6.65
CA LYS A 12 21.86 5.15 6.51
C LYS A 12 23.19 5.33 7.21
N GLU A 13 23.80 6.51 7.13
CA GLU A 13 25.02 6.82 7.85
C GLU A 13 24.84 6.78 9.37
N ALA A 14 23.70 7.28 9.85
CA ALA A 14 23.37 7.28 11.28
C ALA A 14 22.99 5.89 11.82
N LEU A 15 22.48 4.99 10.96
CA LEU A 15 21.98 3.66 11.32
C LEU A 15 22.61 2.57 10.44
N PRO A 16 23.92 2.34 10.51
CA PRO A 16 24.65 1.49 9.56
C PRO A 16 24.22 0.02 9.59
N ASP A 17 23.68 -0.47 10.69
CA ASP A 17 23.25 -1.85 10.88
C ASP A 17 21.73 -2.05 10.64
N THR A 18 21.01 -0.99 10.24
CA THR A 18 19.56 -1.05 10.03
C THR A 18 19.23 -0.83 8.55
N PRO A 19 18.52 -1.76 7.90
CA PRO A 19 18.05 -1.52 6.53
C PRO A 19 17.14 -0.29 6.45
N VAL A 20 17.43 0.62 5.54
CA VAL A 20 16.69 1.87 5.34
C VAL A 20 15.95 1.81 4.02
N GLY A 21 14.65 2.12 4.06
CA GLY A 21 13.78 2.24 2.89
C GLY A 21 13.02 3.56 2.88
N TYR A 22 12.45 3.86 1.75
CA TYR A 22 11.52 4.98 1.56
C TYR A 22 10.14 4.43 1.22
N VAL A 23 9.10 5.00 1.79
CA VAL A 23 7.71 4.61 1.53
C VAL A 23 7.10 5.55 0.51
N ASP A 24 6.61 4.99 -0.61
CA ASP A 24 5.87 5.76 -1.62
C ASP A 24 5.01 4.83 -2.49
N ALA A 25 4.22 5.41 -3.40
CA ALA A 25 3.46 4.65 -4.38
C ALA A 25 4.40 3.77 -5.23
N TYR A 26 3.96 2.57 -5.55
CA TYR A 26 4.73 1.55 -6.25
C TYR A 26 5.46 2.04 -7.52
N TYR A 27 4.83 2.96 -8.27
CA TYR A 27 5.38 3.49 -9.54
C TYR A 27 6.51 4.51 -9.32
N GLU A 28 6.61 5.12 -8.14
CA GLU A 28 7.65 6.10 -7.86
C GLU A 28 9.06 5.49 -7.87
N PHE A 29 9.18 4.23 -7.56
CA PHE A 29 10.46 3.52 -7.65
C PHE A 29 10.93 3.27 -9.08
N THR A 30 10.00 3.21 -10.03
CA THR A 30 10.32 3.18 -11.46
C THR A 30 10.64 4.57 -11.99
N ASN A 31 9.88 5.58 -11.53
CA ASN A 31 10.05 6.98 -11.98
C ASN A 31 11.31 7.62 -11.41
N ARG A 32 11.77 7.15 -10.22
CA ARG A 32 12.92 7.69 -9.49
C ARG A 32 13.93 6.59 -9.17
N PRO A 33 14.64 6.07 -10.17
CA PRO A 33 15.54 4.93 -9.97
C PRO A 33 16.68 5.22 -8.99
N ALA A 34 17.12 6.48 -8.85
CA ALA A 34 18.12 6.86 -7.87
C ALA A 34 17.65 6.68 -6.42
N ILE A 35 16.37 6.95 -6.12
CA ILE A 35 15.77 6.69 -4.81
C ILE A 35 15.73 5.18 -4.55
N ALA A 36 15.24 4.40 -5.52
CA ALA A 36 15.20 2.93 -5.41
C ALA A 36 16.61 2.35 -5.17
N GLU A 37 17.63 2.91 -5.83
CA GLU A 37 19.03 2.48 -5.67
C GLU A 37 19.61 2.82 -4.30
N ALA A 38 19.28 3.98 -3.75
CA ALA A 38 19.74 4.42 -2.44
C ALA A 38 19.13 3.61 -1.27
N CYS A 39 17.92 3.07 -1.45
CA CYS A 39 17.25 2.26 -0.43
C CYS A 39 17.86 0.85 -0.29
N ASP A 40 17.85 0.28 0.92
CA ASP A 40 18.19 -1.12 1.19
C ASP A 40 17.00 -2.05 0.97
N VAL A 41 15.79 -1.53 1.18
CA VAL A 41 14.51 -2.20 1.01
C VAL A 41 13.53 -1.26 0.31
N ILE A 42 12.70 -1.79 -0.56
CA ILE A 42 11.64 -1.03 -1.25
C ILE A 42 10.34 -1.19 -0.46
N LEU A 43 9.75 -0.06 -0.11
CA LEU A 43 8.55 0.03 0.72
C LEU A 43 7.42 0.65 -0.12
N ALA A 44 6.62 -0.22 -0.76
CA ALA A 44 5.69 0.19 -1.80
C ALA A 44 4.23 0.21 -1.31
N ASN A 45 3.55 1.33 -1.51
CA ASN A 45 2.10 1.44 -1.34
C ASN A 45 1.39 1.01 -2.63
N CYS A 46 0.46 0.06 -2.51
CA CYS A 46 -0.23 -0.55 -3.65
C CYS A 46 -1.75 -0.52 -3.42
N TYR A 47 -2.44 0.39 -4.08
CA TYR A 47 -3.89 0.59 -3.90
C TYR A 47 -4.66 0.49 -5.22
N PRO A 48 -5.15 -0.70 -5.61
CA PRO A 48 -6.04 -0.82 -6.77
C PRO A 48 -7.28 0.07 -6.70
N TYR A 49 -7.78 0.35 -5.49
CA TYR A 49 -8.91 1.25 -5.30
C TYR A 49 -8.63 2.65 -5.85
N TRP A 50 -7.48 3.26 -5.50
CA TRP A 50 -7.11 4.60 -5.94
C TRP A 50 -6.82 4.70 -7.45
N GLU A 51 -6.59 3.58 -8.11
CA GLU A 51 -6.50 3.48 -9.57
C GLU A 51 -7.89 3.33 -10.24
N GLY A 52 -8.97 3.34 -9.46
CA GLY A 52 -10.34 3.17 -9.98
C GLY A 52 -10.63 1.77 -10.51
N CYS A 53 -9.94 0.74 -10.04
CA CYS A 53 -10.02 -0.64 -10.54
C CYS A 53 -11.29 -1.34 -10.03
N HIS A 54 -11.98 -2.08 -10.90
CA HIS A 54 -13.10 -2.94 -10.48
C HIS A 54 -12.62 -4.06 -9.55
N ILE A 55 -13.41 -4.37 -8.51
CA ILE A 55 -13.05 -5.35 -7.46
C ILE A 55 -12.64 -6.72 -8.00
N ASP A 56 -13.23 -7.19 -9.08
CA ASP A 56 -12.91 -8.48 -9.68
C ASP A 56 -11.49 -8.55 -10.25
N TYR A 57 -10.92 -7.42 -10.60
CA TYR A 57 -9.56 -7.29 -11.13
C TYR A 57 -8.56 -6.74 -10.12
N ALA A 58 -9.03 -6.38 -8.92
CA ALA A 58 -8.20 -5.70 -7.92
C ALA A 58 -6.95 -6.52 -7.52
N LEU A 59 -7.08 -7.84 -7.34
CA LEU A 59 -5.92 -8.68 -7.04
C LEU A 59 -4.93 -8.75 -8.21
N LEU A 60 -5.40 -8.80 -9.44
CA LEU A 60 -4.53 -8.80 -10.62
C LEU A 60 -3.74 -7.48 -10.70
N TYR A 61 -4.42 -6.36 -10.47
CA TYR A 61 -3.81 -5.04 -10.43
C TYR A 61 -2.76 -4.92 -9.30
N MET A 62 -3.12 -5.40 -8.11
CA MET A 62 -2.21 -5.46 -6.96
C MET A 62 -0.91 -6.22 -7.29
N LYS A 63 -1.03 -7.36 -7.95
CA LYS A 63 0.13 -8.14 -8.41
C LYS A 63 0.99 -7.36 -9.40
N GLN A 64 0.39 -6.65 -10.35
CA GLN A 64 1.12 -5.81 -11.31
C GLN A 64 1.88 -4.70 -10.59
N MET A 65 1.25 -4.00 -9.64
CA MET A 65 1.90 -2.96 -8.83
C MET A 65 3.11 -3.51 -8.08
N TYR A 66 2.94 -4.63 -7.39
CA TYR A 66 4.02 -5.29 -6.66
C TYR A 66 5.17 -5.69 -7.58
N TYR A 67 4.89 -6.34 -8.72
CA TYR A 67 5.93 -6.77 -9.63
C TYR A 67 6.64 -5.61 -10.32
N GLN A 68 5.95 -4.49 -10.55
CA GLN A 68 6.59 -3.28 -11.03
C GLN A 68 7.60 -2.74 -9.99
N ALA A 69 7.20 -2.64 -8.72
CA ALA A 69 8.11 -2.26 -7.64
C ALA A 69 9.29 -3.26 -7.52
N LYS A 70 9.02 -4.55 -7.68
CA LYS A 70 10.05 -5.62 -7.63
C LYS A 70 11.06 -5.51 -8.78
N GLN A 71 10.63 -5.12 -9.96
CA GLN A 71 11.55 -4.85 -11.08
C GLN A 71 12.45 -3.65 -10.78
N ALA A 72 11.89 -2.56 -10.24
CA ALA A 72 12.66 -1.38 -9.83
C ALA A 72 13.65 -1.68 -8.70
N ALA A 73 13.31 -2.65 -7.84
CA ALA A 73 14.14 -3.06 -6.69
C ALA A 73 15.46 -3.74 -7.08
N LYS A 74 15.60 -4.24 -8.31
CA LYS A 74 16.84 -4.90 -8.80
C LYS A 74 17.37 -5.99 -7.85
N GLY A 75 16.48 -6.84 -7.34
CA GLY A 75 16.83 -7.94 -6.42
C GLY A 75 16.75 -7.62 -4.94
N LYS A 76 16.56 -6.37 -4.54
CA LYS A 76 16.30 -5.99 -3.14
C LYS A 76 14.95 -6.52 -2.67
N LYS A 77 14.78 -6.63 -1.36
CA LYS A 77 13.51 -6.96 -0.72
C LYS A 77 12.46 -5.88 -1.04
N VAL A 78 11.24 -6.31 -1.31
CA VAL A 78 10.08 -5.43 -1.47
C VAL A 78 9.05 -5.80 -0.43
N ILE A 79 8.57 -4.82 0.31
CA ILE A 79 7.48 -4.94 1.28
C ILE A 79 6.33 -4.07 0.79
N ILE A 80 5.12 -4.61 0.79
CA ILE A 80 3.92 -3.81 0.57
C ILE A 80 3.59 -3.13 1.90
N THR A 81 3.84 -1.83 1.96
CA THR A 81 3.65 -1.06 3.20
C THR A 81 2.23 -0.61 3.43
N GLU A 82 1.47 -0.48 2.35
CA GLU A 82 0.05 -0.18 2.45
C GLU A 82 -0.72 -0.81 1.29
N THR A 83 -1.85 -1.42 1.61
CA THR A 83 -2.88 -1.82 0.67
C THR A 83 -4.20 -1.98 1.41
N GLY A 84 -5.32 -1.70 0.75
CA GLY A 84 -6.64 -1.80 1.38
C GLY A 84 -7.77 -1.55 0.39
N TRP A 85 -8.99 -1.65 0.90
CA TRP A 85 -10.23 -1.34 0.19
C TRP A 85 -11.26 -0.79 1.18
N PRO A 86 -11.88 0.37 0.90
CA PRO A 86 -12.84 0.98 1.84
C PRO A 86 -14.17 0.23 1.84
N SER A 87 -14.79 0.15 3.02
CA SER A 87 -16.08 -0.51 3.19
C SER A 87 -17.28 0.39 2.95
N GLU A 88 -17.09 1.72 2.91
CA GLU A 88 -18.14 2.72 2.71
C GLU A 88 -17.57 3.95 1.99
N GLY A 89 -18.45 4.79 1.44
CA GLY A 89 -18.12 6.04 0.78
C GLY A 89 -18.49 6.03 -0.71
N ASP A 90 -18.02 7.05 -1.43
CA ASP A 90 -18.32 7.23 -2.85
C ASP A 90 -17.37 6.42 -3.73
N PRO A 91 -17.83 5.91 -4.88
CA PRO A 91 -16.97 5.17 -5.80
C PRO A 91 -15.94 6.08 -6.48
N LEU A 92 -14.79 5.49 -6.82
CA LEU A 92 -13.77 6.11 -7.66
C LEU A 92 -13.67 5.35 -8.98
N GLY A 93 -14.13 5.95 -10.08
CA GLY A 93 -14.23 5.24 -11.34
C GLY A 93 -15.15 4.03 -11.24
N VAL A 94 -14.62 2.82 -11.46
CA VAL A 94 -15.37 1.56 -11.26
C VAL A 94 -14.96 0.82 -9.98
N ALA A 95 -14.14 1.45 -9.14
CA ALA A 95 -13.83 0.96 -7.80
C ALA A 95 -14.96 1.36 -6.84
N GLU A 96 -15.79 0.41 -6.49
CA GLU A 96 -16.92 0.62 -5.58
C GLU A 96 -16.50 0.25 -4.15
N PRO A 97 -16.60 1.17 -3.17
CA PRO A 97 -16.52 0.82 -1.76
C PRO A 97 -17.66 -0.13 -1.40
N GLY A 98 -17.50 -0.88 -0.34
CA GLY A 98 -18.56 -1.75 0.15
C GLY A 98 -18.02 -2.84 1.05
N TYR A 99 -18.85 -3.28 1.98
CA TYR A 99 -18.51 -4.33 2.94
C TYR A 99 -18.02 -5.61 2.25
N GLU A 100 -18.78 -6.11 1.26
CA GLU A 100 -18.43 -7.34 0.53
C GLU A 100 -17.14 -7.17 -0.30
N ASN A 101 -16.97 -6.01 -0.94
CA ASN A 101 -15.78 -5.70 -1.74
C ASN A 101 -14.54 -5.58 -0.85
N ALA A 102 -14.65 -4.91 0.30
CA ALA A 102 -13.56 -4.79 1.27
C ALA A 102 -13.13 -6.16 1.81
N LEU A 103 -14.10 -7.01 2.19
CA LEU A 103 -13.84 -8.37 2.66
C LEU A 103 -13.20 -9.23 1.56
N LYS A 104 -13.75 -9.18 0.34
CA LYS A 104 -13.22 -9.90 -0.83
C LYS A 104 -11.76 -9.51 -1.12
N TYR A 105 -11.49 -8.21 -1.12
CA TYR A 105 -10.13 -7.71 -1.35
C TYR A 105 -9.19 -8.18 -0.25
N PHE A 106 -9.55 -8.02 1.02
CA PHE A 106 -8.75 -8.45 2.15
C PHE A 106 -8.37 -9.94 2.05
N ILE A 107 -9.37 -10.81 1.87
CA ILE A 107 -9.12 -12.27 1.78
C ILE A 107 -8.20 -12.61 0.61
N ASN A 108 -8.43 -12.02 -0.56
CA ASN A 108 -7.64 -12.30 -1.75
C ASN A 108 -6.20 -11.79 -1.62
N ALA A 109 -6.00 -10.58 -1.10
CA ALA A 109 -4.68 -10.01 -0.86
C ALA A 109 -3.88 -10.83 0.16
N GLN A 110 -4.51 -11.20 1.29
CA GLN A 110 -3.89 -12.03 2.33
C GLN A 110 -3.50 -13.42 1.80
N ARG A 111 -4.40 -14.09 1.11
CA ARG A 111 -4.10 -15.43 0.54
C ARG A 111 -2.96 -15.39 -0.47
N TRP A 112 -2.92 -14.35 -1.29
CA TRP A 112 -1.85 -14.19 -2.26
C TRP A 112 -0.51 -13.89 -1.58
N SER A 113 -0.47 -12.94 -0.64
CA SER A 113 0.76 -12.58 0.06
C SER A 113 1.36 -13.77 0.82
N GLN A 114 0.52 -14.57 1.49
CA GLN A 114 0.95 -15.79 2.17
C GLN A 114 1.49 -16.84 1.19
N LYS A 115 0.81 -17.04 0.05
CA LYS A 115 1.23 -18.02 -0.95
C LYS A 115 2.59 -17.69 -1.58
N GLU A 116 2.85 -16.41 -1.81
CA GLU A 116 4.06 -15.92 -2.49
C GLU A 116 5.15 -15.46 -1.50
N ASP A 117 4.94 -15.65 -0.19
CA ASP A 117 5.84 -15.22 0.89
C ASP A 117 6.19 -13.72 0.80
N ILE A 118 5.16 -12.89 0.63
CA ILE A 118 5.27 -11.43 0.50
C ILE A 118 4.87 -10.78 1.81
N GLU A 119 5.74 -9.98 2.37
CA GLU A 119 5.41 -9.14 3.53
C GLU A 119 4.47 -8.00 3.12
N MET A 120 3.35 -7.90 3.83
CA MET A 120 2.31 -6.93 3.50
C MET A 120 1.67 -6.38 4.77
N PHE A 121 1.54 -5.06 4.83
CA PHE A 121 0.74 -4.35 5.81
C PHE A 121 -0.60 -3.96 5.19
N TYR A 122 -1.69 -4.35 5.86
CA TYR A 122 -3.04 -4.00 5.41
C TYR A 122 -3.49 -2.69 6.05
N PHE A 123 -3.95 -1.79 5.23
CA PHE A 123 -4.48 -0.50 5.65
C PHE A 123 -6.02 -0.55 5.65
N SER A 124 -6.67 -0.53 6.84
CA SER A 124 -6.03 -0.33 8.11
C SER A 124 -6.68 -1.22 9.19
N ALA A 125 -6.17 -1.17 10.42
CA ALA A 125 -6.78 -1.91 11.52
C ALA A 125 -8.14 -1.32 11.90
N PHE A 126 -8.22 0.00 12.08
CA PHE A 126 -9.42 0.70 12.55
C PHE A 126 -9.89 1.76 11.55
N ASP A 127 -11.18 2.06 11.59
CA ASP A 127 -11.74 3.22 10.92
C ASP A 127 -11.23 4.51 11.56
N GLU A 128 -10.88 5.50 10.73
CA GLU A 128 -10.25 6.75 11.13
C GLU A 128 -11.11 7.94 10.70
N GLY A 129 -12.17 8.26 11.45
CA GLY A 129 -13.17 9.27 11.10
C GLY A 129 -12.62 10.67 10.80
N TRP A 130 -11.41 10.99 11.26
CA TRP A 130 -10.74 12.26 10.98
C TRP A 130 -10.21 12.40 9.54
N LYS A 131 -10.12 11.32 8.77
CA LYS A 131 -9.59 11.30 7.40
C LYS A 131 -10.59 11.73 6.32
N VAL A 132 -11.87 11.86 6.62
CA VAL A 132 -12.92 12.22 5.65
C VAL A 132 -12.59 13.51 4.89
N GLY A 133 -11.99 14.48 5.54
CA GLY A 133 -11.65 15.77 4.92
C GLY A 133 -10.51 15.72 3.89
N THR A 134 -9.59 14.78 4.03
CA THR A 134 -8.37 14.69 3.20
C THR A 134 -8.46 13.61 2.12
N GLU A 135 -9.17 12.53 2.40
CA GLU A 135 -9.30 11.36 1.52
C GLU A 135 -10.71 11.18 0.94
N GLY A 136 -11.56 12.22 1.07
CA GLY A 136 -12.96 12.15 0.65
C GLY A 136 -13.80 11.26 1.55
N SER A 137 -15.00 10.88 1.09
CA SER A 137 -15.98 10.11 1.87
C SER A 137 -15.47 8.72 2.30
N VAL A 138 -14.53 8.14 1.58
CA VAL A 138 -13.94 6.82 1.89
C VAL A 138 -12.90 6.87 2.99
N GLY A 139 -12.31 8.03 3.27
CA GLY A 139 -11.17 8.17 4.19
C GLY A 139 -11.38 7.58 5.58
N ALA A 140 -12.63 7.61 6.07
CA ALA A 140 -12.98 7.08 7.39
C ALA A 140 -13.14 5.56 7.45
N PHE A 141 -13.22 4.83 6.32
CA PHE A 141 -13.80 3.47 6.28
C PHE A 141 -12.86 2.37 5.77
N TRP A 142 -11.57 2.51 6.01
CA TRP A 142 -10.54 1.54 5.59
C TRP A 142 -10.29 0.43 6.61
N GLY A 143 -10.83 0.54 7.84
CA GLY A 143 -10.57 -0.37 8.94
C GLY A 143 -11.17 -1.76 8.76
N LEU A 144 -10.50 -2.77 9.33
CA LEU A 144 -11.07 -4.09 9.59
C LEU A 144 -12.00 -4.06 10.82
N TRP A 145 -11.79 -3.11 11.71
CA TRP A 145 -12.63 -2.75 12.84
C TRP A 145 -13.18 -1.33 12.65
N ASP A 146 -14.37 -1.08 13.17
CA ASP A 146 -14.92 0.27 13.21
C ASP A 146 -14.19 1.17 14.24
N SER A 147 -14.57 2.44 14.31
CA SER A 147 -13.96 3.41 15.23
C SER A 147 -14.24 3.10 16.72
N THR A 148 -15.16 2.18 17.03
CA THR A 148 -15.47 1.72 18.40
C THR A 148 -14.68 0.46 18.77
N GLY A 149 -13.93 -0.12 17.83
CA GLY A 149 -13.20 -1.37 18.02
C GLY A 149 -14.03 -2.63 17.78
N LYS A 150 -15.22 -2.50 17.19
CA LYS A 150 -16.04 -3.64 16.79
C LYS A 150 -15.55 -4.16 15.43
N ARG A 151 -15.32 -5.46 15.33
CA ARG A 151 -14.92 -6.11 14.08
C ARG A 151 -16.02 -5.99 13.02
N LYS A 152 -15.66 -5.61 11.81
CA LYS A 152 -16.61 -5.44 10.69
C LYS A 152 -16.92 -6.75 9.98
N PHE A 153 -15.99 -7.69 9.93
CA PHE A 153 -16.10 -8.95 9.18
C PHE A 153 -15.98 -10.18 10.07
#